data_63c705cc19297a83b4f90bf546d8561d
#
_entry.id   63c705cc19297a83b4f90bf546d8561d
#
_cell.length_a   1.000
_cell.length_b   1.000
_cell.length_c   1.000
_cell.angle_alpha   90.00
_cell.angle_beta   90.00
_cell.angle_gamma   90.00
#
_symmetry.space_group_name_H-M   'P 1'
#
loop_
_entity.id
_entity.type
_entity.pdbx_description
1 polymer ?
#
loop_
_entity_poly.entity_id
_entity_poly.type
_entity_poly.pdbx_seq_one_letter_code
_entity_poly.pdbx_strand_id
1 'polypeptide(L)'
;MSALPAESLEQLNSGLRSAGVRLRLEQRGQRLGLRGPLPRRDGQPGLQVQRLSLGFPATSDGLAAALQRLHQVHQQVQDSSFQWPQSVEPPSPVEAPTGLDGALDRFEKQFHADPRRRRQPAGSRSTWTSAYRPYLRRLAAQGQSRLSVSLLEQVLESYPLASRSRQQCGLVLSLLARQEQLQLPADWNERAAGYGLHQARFRQLPSDGQILEVVDAIPNPGWRLVFGLMATYGLRNHEVFFTDFSGLDASQDGVVRVLPTTKTGEHQVWPFLPEWVDHFALRPLARQRALLPPICTDLRTTTLQQVGRRVAEQFRRYQLPLTPYDLRHAWALRTIHMGLPDTVAARMMGHSVAIHTRTYHHWITRRDQQQAVDAALARRSA
;
A
#
# COMPACT_ATOMS: atom_id res chain seq x y z
N MET A 1 21.67 14.58 15.73
CA MET A 1 21.98 13.28 16.36
C MET A 1 22.25 12.30 15.22
N SER A 2 23.48 11.83 15.10
CA SER A 2 23.92 10.96 14.01
C SER A 2 23.36 9.55 14.19
N ALA A 3 22.85 8.93 13.10
CA ALA A 3 22.41 7.54 13.09
C ALA A 3 23.62 6.62 13.30
N LEU A 4 23.41 5.48 13.98
CA LEU A 4 24.45 4.47 14.20
C LEU A 4 24.90 3.86 12.85
N PRO A 5 26.21 3.78 12.57
CA PRO A 5 26.72 2.96 11.48
C PRO A 5 26.46 1.47 11.77
N ALA A 6 26.02 0.72 10.76
CA ALA A 6 25.75 -0.73 10.88
C ALA A 6 26.99 -1.52 11.37
N GLU A 7 28.19 -1.12 10.95
CA GLU A 7 29.47 -1.69 11.35
C GLU A 7 29.72 -1.63 12.86
N SER A 8 29.24 -0.59 13.55
CA SER A 8 29.41 -0.43 15.00
C SER A 8 28.64 -1.48 15.81
N LEU A 9 27.45 -1.90 15.34
CA LEU A 9 26.66 -2.95 15.98
C LEU A 9 27.24 -4.34 15.76
N GLU A 10 27.79 -4.60 14.59
CA GLU A 10 28.43 -5.89 14.28
C GLU A 10 29.72 -6.08 15.06
N GLN A 11 30.57 -5.05 15.17
CA GLN A 11 31.79 -5.09 15.97
C GLN A 11 31.48 -5.29 17.45
N LEU A 12 30.50 -4.61 18.01
CA LEU A 12 30.04 -4.81 19.39
C LEU A 12 29.52 -6.22 19.64
N ASN A 13 28.68 -6.74 18.75
CA ASN A 13 28.15 -8.09 18.87
C ASN A 13 29.24 -9.18 18.71
N SER A 14 30.29 -8.90 17.93
CA SER A 14 31.47 -9.76 17.84
C SER A 14 32.26 -9.77 19.15
N GLY A 15 32.50 -8.61 19.76
CA GLY A 15 33.15 -8.48 21.08
C GLY A 15 32.36 -9.17 22.20
N LEU A 16 31.03 -9.00 22.22
CA LEU A 16 30.15 -9.69 23.17
C LEU A 16 30.24 -11.21 23.06
N ARG A 17 30.28 -11.73 21.82
CA ARG A 17 30.42 -13.16 21.55
C ARG A 17 31.78 -13.69 22.05
N SER A 18 32.87 -12.96 21.77
CA SER A 18 34.22 -13.31 22.25
C SER A 18 34.32 -13.28 23.79
N ALA A 19 33.54 -12.43 24.46
CA ALA A 19 33.41 -12.38 25.90
C ALA A 19 32.44 -13.43 26.51
N GLY A 20 31.93 -14.37 25.70
CA GLY A 20 31.03 -15.43 26.15
C GLY A 20 29.58 -14.98 26.38
N VAL A 21 29.23 -13.76 25.99
CA VAL A 21 27.88 -13.22 26.14
C VAL A 21 27.01 -13.70 24.99
N ARG A 22 25.97 -14.51 25.29
CA ARG A 22 25.05 -15.06 24.26
C ARG A 22 23.92 -14.11 23.84
N LEU A 23 23.85 -12.93 24.45
CA LEU A 23 22.93 -11.84 24.09
C LEU A 23 23.59 -10.96 23.02
N ARG A 24 22.80 -10.46 22.08
CA ARG A 24 23.26 -9.50 21.07
C ARG A 24 22.31 -8.32 20.96
N LEU A 25 22.82 -7.16 20.57
CA LEU A 25 22.03 -5.99 20.24
C LEU A 25 21.48 -6.09 18.82
N GLU A 26 20.22 -5.73 18.64
CA GLU A 26 19.55 -5.62 17.32
C GLU A 26 18.96 -4.22 17.19
N GLN A 27 19.07 -3.66 15.97
CA GLN A 27 18.34 -2.44 15.62
C GLN A 27 17.07 -2.79 14.86
N ARG A 28 15.94 -2.19 15.26
CA ARG A 28 14.67 -2.25 14.53
C ARG A 28 14.12 -0.84 14.33
N GLY A 29 14.17 -0.38 13.10
CA GLY A 29 13.88 1.02 12.79
C GLY A 29 14.82 1.95 13.53
N GLN A 30 14.30 2.85 14.35
CA GLN A 30 15.09 3.82 15.14
C GLN A 30 15.31 3.39 16.59
N ARG A 31 15.07 2.13 16.95
CA ARG A 31 15.23 1.66 18.35
C ARG A 31 16.09 0.42 18.44
N LEU A 32 16.74 0.29 19.61
CA LEU A 32 17.59 -0.84 19.97
C LEU A 32 16.84 -1.86 20.82
N GLY A 33 17.15 -3.13 20.64
CA GLY A 33 16.65 -4.26 21.42
C GLY A 33 17.73 -5.31 21.64
N LEU A 34 17.43 -6.31 22.47
CA LEU A 34 18.24 -7.48 22.70
C LEU A 34 17.64 -8.71 22.02
N ARG A 35 18.50 -9.63 21.60
CA ARG A 35 18.11 -10.98 21.18
C ARG A 35 19.08 -11.99 21.72
N GLY A 36 18.55 -13.09 22.27
CA GLY A 36 19.36 -14.21 22.74
C GLY A 36 18.58 -15.12 23.69
N PRO A 37 19.28 -16.07 24.35
CA PRO A 37 18.66 -16.99 25.29
C PRO A 37 18.21 -16.23 26.54
N LEU A 38 16.91 -16.09 26.70
CA LEU A 38 16.22 -15.47 27.84
C LEU A 38 15.24 -16.50 28.45
N PRO A 39 14.90 -16.36 29.75
CA PRO A 39 13.86 -17.19 30.37
C PRO A 39 12.57 -17.19 29.58
N ARG A 40 11.89 -18.32 29.56
CA ARG A 40 10.62 -18.47 28.83
C ARG A 40 9.54 -17.58 29.43
N ARG A 41 8.74 -16.96 28.57
CA ARG A 41 7.62 -16.08 28.98
C ARG A 41 6.43 -16.83 29.58
N ASP A 42 6.32 -18.12 29.28
CA ASP A 42 5.28 -19.00 29.78
C ASP A 42 5.57 -19.55 31.19
N GLY A 43 6.66 -19.09 31.84
CA GLY A 43 7.07 -19.51 33.17
C GLY A 43 7.67 -20.92 33.25
N GLN A 44 7.79 -21.64 32.14
CA GLN A 44 8.43 -22.94 32.11
C GLN A 44 9.95 -22.85 32.29
N PRO A 45 10.61 -23.79 32.99
CA PRO A 45 12.04 -23.75 33.20
C PRO A 45 12.80 -23.84 31.85
N GLY A 46 13.92 -23.12 31.77
CA GLY A 46 14.81 -23.12 30.60
C GLY A 46 14.90 -21.78 29.86
N LEU A 47 15.91 -21.70 29.00
CA LEU A 47 16.18 -20.50 28.17
C LEU A 47 15.72 -20.77 26.74
N GLN A 48 15.14 -19.78 26.12
CA GLN A 48 14.75 -19.79 24.72
C GLN A 48 15.24 -18.52 24.02
N VAL A 49 15.62 -18.60 22.75
CA VAL A 49 16.02 -17.41 21.99
C VAL A 49 14.81 -16.49 21.81
N GLN A 50 14.82 -15.41 22.55
CA GLN A 50 13.75 -14.41 22.56
C GLN A 50 14.30 -13.01 22.35
N ARG A 51 13.39 -12.07 22.20
CA ARG A 51 13.70 -10.64 22.04
C ARG A 51 13.18 -9.85 23.21
N LEU A 52 13.99 -8.88 23.65
CA LEU A 52 13.64 -7.88 24.64
C LEU A 52 13.81 -6.49 24.03
N SER A 53 12.74 -5.71 23.99
CA SER A 53 12.81 -4.31 23.56
C SER A 53 13.46 -3.48 24.68
N LEU A 54 14.48 -2.69 24.32
CA LEU A 54 15.15 -1.80 25.29
C LEU A 54 14.58 -0.38 25.28
N GLY A 55 13.89 0.00 24.22
CA GLY A 55 13.31 1.33 24.10
C GLY A 55 14.30 2.47 23.77
N PHE A 56 15.61 2.22 23.79
CA PHE A 56 16.62 3.23 23.49
C PHE A 56 16.67 3.57 22.00
N PRO A 57 16.96 4.84 21.64
CA PRO A 57 17.13 5.24 20.24
C PRO A 57 18.41 4.64 19.65
N ALA A 58 18.42 4.40 18.33
CA ALA A 58 19.59 3.92 17.60
C ALA A 58 20.56 5.08 17.30
N THR A 59 21.14 5.65 18.36
CA THR A 59 22.15 6.71 18.37
C THR A 59 23.35 6.25 19.20
N SER A 60 24.48 6.95 19.12
CA SER A 60 25.67 6.66 19.95
C SER A 60 25.36 6.63 21.47
N ASP A 61 24.58 7.58 21.95
CA ASP A 61 24.18 7.64 23.35
C ASP A 61 23.23 6.51 23.74
N GLY A 62 22.27 6.22 22.84
CA GLY A 62 21.34 5.11 23.02
C GLY A 62 22.04 3.75 22.98
N LEU A 63 23.14 3.62 22.22
CA LEU A 63 23.95 2.40 22.15
C LEU A 63 24.70 2.14 23.48
N ALA A 64 25.26 3.17 24.06
CA ALA A 64 25.94 3.06 25.38
C ALA A 64 24.97 2.58 26.48
N ALA A 65 23.76 3.19 26.51
CA ALA A 65 22.71 2.78 27.44
C ALA A 65 22.20 1.36 27.17
N ALA A 66 22.05 0.97 25.87
CA ALA A 66 21.65 -0.37 25.48
C ALA A 66 22.70 -1.43 25.89
N LEU A 67 23.98 -1.12 25.76
CA LEU A 67 25.07 -2.00 26.16
C LEU A 67 25.08 -2.21 27.66
N GLN A 68 24.94 -1.14 28.44
CA GLN A 68 24.83 -1.21 29.89
C GLN A 68 23.64 -2.10 30.31
N ARG A 69 22.50 -1.91 29.69
CA ARG A 69 21.31 -2.74 29.96
C ARG A 69 21.50 -4.19 29.53
N LEU A 70 22.22 -4.46 28.44
CA LEU A 70 22.57 -5.81 28.02
C LEU A 70 23.37 -6.54 29.11
N HIS A 71 24.40 -5.90 29.67
CA HIS A 71 25.21 -6.50 30.73
C HIS A 71 24.37 -6.80 31.97
N GLN A 72 23.48 -5.88 32.37
CA GLN A 72 22.57 -6.12 33.50
C GLN A 72 21.65 -7.33 33.23
N VAL A 73 21.07 -7.42 32.04
CA VAL A 73 20.19 -8.56 31.66
C VAL A 73 20.98 -9.84 31.62
N HIS A 74 22.23 -9.83 31.11
CA HIS A 74 23.10 -10.99 31.08
C HIS A 74 23.36 -11.51 32.47
N GLN A 75 23.72 -10.63 33.40
CA GLN A 75 23.97 -10.98 34.83
C GLN A 75 22.69 -11.52 35.48
N GLN A 76 21.54 -10.87 35.28
CA GLN A 76 20.24 -11.34 35.80
C GLN A 76 19.86 -12.73 35.30
N VAL A 77 20.20 -13.06 34.04
CA VAL A 77 19.95 -14.39 33.46
C VAL A 77 20.89 -15.43 34.10
N GLN A 78 22.17 -15.08 34.34
CA GLN A 78 23.13 -15.95 35.03
C GLN A 78 22.71 -16.23 36.47
N ASP A 79 22.26 -15.21 37.17
CA ASP A 79 21.85 -15.31 38.59
C ASP A 79 20.41 -15.83 38.75
N SER A 80 19.75 -16.23 37.65
CA SER A 80 18.35 -16.65 37.64
C SER A 80 17.35 -15.63 38.23
N SER A 81 17.76 -14.38 38.30
CA SER A 81 16.98 -13.25 38.85
C SER A 81 16.27 -12.43 37.78
N PHE A 82 16.42 -12.81 36.48
CA PHE A 82 15.79 -12.09 35.40
C PHE A 82 14.28 -12.20 35.50
N GLN A 83 13.63 -11.06 35.51
CA GLN A 83 12.20 -10.95 35.35
C GLN A 83 11.91 -10.21 34.03
N TRP A 84 10.98 -10.74 33.28
CA TRP A 84 10.47 -9.99 32.11
C TRP A 84 9.98 -8.64 32.64
N PRO A 85 10.34 -7.51 31.98
CA PRO A 85 9.69 -6.25 32.28
C PRO A 85 8.19 -6.52 32.21
N GLN A 86 7.54 -6.44 33.34
CA GLN A 86 6.08 -6.40 33.34
C GLN A 86 5.75 -5.27 32.38
N SER A 87 4.86 -5.55 31.42
CA SER A 87 4.29 -4.46 30.63
C SER A 87 3.96 -3.41 31.68
N VAL A 88 4.63 -2.25 31.62
CA VAL A 88 4.33 -1.18 32.56
C VAL A 88 2.83 -1.08 32.47
N GLU A 89 2.13 -1.48 33.53
CA GLU A 89 0.71 -1.20 33.62
C GLU A 89 0.63 0.30 33.33
N PRO A 90 -0.08 0.69 32.31
CA PRO A 90 -0.20 2.10 32.04
C PRO A 90 -0.73 2.72 33.34
N PRO A 91 -0.22 3.90 33.75
CA PRO A 91 -0.68 4.57 34.95
C PRO A 91 -2.20 4.50 34.96
N SER A 92 -2.75 4.04 36.07
CA SER A 92 -4.21 3.84 36.24
C SER A 92 -4.94 4.98 35.58
N PRO A 93 -5.88 4.72 34.65
CA PRO A 93 -6.50 5.78 33.90
C PRO A 93 -7.10 6.76 34.89
N VAL A 94 -6.65 8.01 34.84
CA VAL A 94 -7.48 9.11 35.36
C VAL A 94 -8.78 8.95 34.62
N GLU A 95 -9.84 8.59 35.34
CA GLU A 95 -11.19 8.40 34.82
C GLU A 95 -11.69 9.71 34.18
N ALA A 96 -11.34 9.93 32.94
CA ALA A 96 -12.18 10.71 32.07
C ALA A 96 -13.28 9.75 31.58
N PRO A 97 -14.57 10.06 31.75
CA PRO A 97 -15.64 9.21 31.24
C PRO A 97 -15.45 9.10 29.72
N THR A 98 -14.91 8.00 29.28
CA THR A 98 -14.70 7.71 27.88
C THR A 98 -16.03 7.26 27.28
N GLY A 99 -16.93 8.22 27.12
CA GLY A 99 -18.08 8.02 26.25
C GLY A 99 -17.58 7.64 24.86
N LEU A 100 -18.32 6.82 24.14
CA LEU A 100 -17.97 6.38 22.78
C LEU A 100 -17.62 7.59 21.90
N ASP A 101 -18.41 8.66 21.93
CA ASP A 101 -18.17 9.87 21.16
C ASP A 101 -16.81 10.53 21.47
N GLY A 102 -16.44 10.58 22.75
CA GLY A 102 -15.13 11.11 23.16
C GLY A 102 -13.95 10.26 22.65
N ALA A 103 -14.11 8.94 22.61
CA ALA A 103 -13.10 8.04 22.03
C ALA A 103 -12.96 8.26 20.52
N LEU A 104 -14.07 8.40 19.80
CA LEU A 104 -14.09 8.66 18.37
C LEU A 104 -13.45 10.00 18.02
N ASP A 105 -13.77 11.06 18.76
CA ASP A 105 -13.20 12.40 18.59
C ASP A 105 -11.68 12.40 18.83
N ARG A 106 -11.20 11.72 19.88
CA ARG A 106 -9.76 11.57 20.13
C ARG A 106 -9.08 10.84 18.98
N PHE A 107 -9.71 9.79 18.48
CA PHE A 107 -9.17 8.99 17.38
C PHE A 107 -9.05 9.80 16.09
N GLU A 108 -10.07 10.60 15.74
CA GLU A 108 -10.01 11.50 14.59
C GLU A 108 -8.92 12.57 14.74
N LYS A 109 -8.87 13.22 15.91
CA LYS A 109 -7.83 14.23 16.21
C LYS A 109 -6.43 13.64 16.11
N GLN A 110 -6.19 12.45 16.68
CA GLN A 110 -4.91 11.78 16.63
C GLN A 110 -4.55 11.35 15.21
N PHE A 111 -5.51 10.84 14.43
CA PHE A 111 -5.31 10.50 13.02
C PHE A 111 -4.80 11.71 12.23
N HIS A 112 -5.42 12.88 12.38
CA HIS A 112 -5.03 14.10 11.67
C HIS A 112 -3.78 14.77 12.27
N ALA A 113 -3.44 14.50 13.52
CA ALA A 113 -2.25 15.02 14.18
C ALA A 113 -0.95 14.30 13.75
N ASP A 114 -1.03 13.10 13.17
CA ASP A 114 0.14 12.35 12.71
C ASP A 114 0.96 13.20 11.71
N PRO A 115 2.28 13.39 11.93
CA PRO A 115 3.14 14.18 11.05
C PRO A 115 3.12 13.73 9.59
N ARG A 116 2.96 12.42 9.33
CA ARG A 116 2.86 11.87 7.96
C ARG A 116 1.56 12.31 7.27
N ARG A 117 0.47 12.43 8.04
CA ARG A 117 -0.84 12.86 7.56
C ARG A 117 -0.88 14.35 7.29
N ARG A 118 -0.19 15.15 8.11
CA ARG A 118 -0.09 16.61 7.95
C ARG A 118 0.62 17.03 6.67
N ARG A 119 1.55 16.20 6.16
CA ARG A 119 2.26 16.47 4.89
C ARG A 119 1.33 16.45 3.66
N GLN A 120 0.21 15.73 3.73
CA GLN A 120 -0.76 15.59 2.64
C GLN A 120 -2.18 15.72 3.16
N PRO A 121 -2.65 16.92 3.50
CA PRO A 121 -3.95 17.13 4.17
C PRO A 121 -5.13 16.64 3.35
N ALA A 122 -5.13 16.89 2.03
CA ALA A 122 -6.20 16.44 1.13
C ALA A 122 -6.28 14.90 1.07
N GLY A 123 -5.12 14.23 0.94
CA GLY A 123 -5.04 12.76 0.96
C GLY A 123 -5.47 12.17 2.30
N SER A 124 -5.13 12.82 3.41
CA SER A 124 -5.52 12.40 4.76
C SER A 124 -7.03 12.52 4.97
N ARG A 125 -7.64 13.64 4.57
CA ARG A 125 -9.11 13.79 4.61
C ARG A 125 -9.82 12.74 3.75
N SER A 126 -9.31 12.48 2.55
CA SER A 126 -9.86 11.45 1.65
C SER A 126 -9.77 10.06 2.27
N THR A 127 -8.61 9.71 2.85
CA THR A 127 -8.40 8.43 3.55
C THR A 127 -9.33 8.30 4.76
N TRP A 128 -9.44 9.34 5.59
CA TRP A 128 -10.36 9.34 6.72
C TRP A 128 -11.78 9.07 6.28
N THR A 129 -12.27 9.85 5.31
CA THR A 129 -13.65 9.78 4.84
C THR A 129 -14.00 8.43 4.19
N SER A 130 -13.06 7.81 3.47
CA SER A 130 -13.32 6.58 2.71
C SER A 130 -12.97 5.29 3.47
N ALA A 131 -11.93 5.32 4.30
CA ALA A 131 -11.37 4.09 4.88
C ALA A 131 -11.49 4.01 6.41
N TYR A 132 -11.91 5.08 7.10
CA TYR A 132 -12.08 5.11 8.56
C TYR A 132 -13.50 5.46 8.97
N ARG A 133 -13.98 6.63 8.55
CA ARG A 133 -15.27 7.19 8.96
C ARG A 133 -16.48 6.26 8.76
N PRO A 134 -16.61 5.45 7.69
CA PRO A 134 -17.75 4.56 7.52
C PRO A 134 -17.88 3.52 8.65
N TYR A 135 -16.76 2.97 9.10
CA TYR A 135 -16.71 1.96 10.16
C TYR A 135 -16.98 2.57 11.53
N LEU A 136 -16.41 3.74 11.80
CA LEU A 136 -16.63 4.48 13.04
C LEU A 136 -18.09 4.99 13.15
N ARG A 137 -18.69 5.43 12.04
CA ARG A 137 -20.13 5.77 12.01
C ARG A 137 -21.01 4.56 12.30
N ARG A 138 -20.65 3.39 11.79
CA ARG A 138 -21.39 2.16 12.09
C ARG A 138 -21.26 1.77 13.55
N LEU A 139 -20.09 2.00 14.16
CA LEU A 139 -19.85 1.82 15.57
C LEU A 139 -20.73 2.78 16.41
N ALA A 140 -20.73 4.07 16.09
CA ALA A 140 -21.57 5.08 16.75
C ALA A 140 -23.07 4.77 16.63
N ALA A 141 -23.49 4.24 15.49
CA ALA A 141 -24.91 3.90 15.23
C ALA A 141 -25.45 2.75 16.08
N GLN A 142 -24.61 2.04 16.86
CA GLN A 142 -25.07 0.97 17.78
C GLN A 142 -25.77 1.52 19.04
N GLY A 143 -25.75 2.85 19.24
CA GLY A 143 -26.48 3.51 20.35
C GLY A 143 -25.90 3.26 21.75
N GLN A 144 -24.70 2.68 21.85
CA GLN A 144 -24.04 2.47 23.14
C GLN A 144 -23.24 3.70 23.55
N SER A 145 -23.30 4.05 24.82
CA SER A 145 -22.60 5.23 25.36
C SER A 145 -21.13 4.96 25.69
N ARG A 146 -20.72 3.70 25.83
CA ARG A 146 -19.35 3.29 26.17
C ARG A 146 -18.73 2.41 25.09
N LEU A 147 -17.44 2.62 24.83
CA LEU A 147 -16.64 1.74 23.99
C LEU A 147 -16.31 0.45 24.77
N SER A 148 -16.59 -0.70 24.20
CA SER A 148 -16.28 -2.00 24.76
C SER A 148 -15.83 -2.98 23.69
N VAL A 149 -15.11 -4.05 24.07
CA VAL A 149 -14.67 -5.09 23.15
C VAL A 149 -15.87 -5.77 22.49
N SER A 150 -16.92 -6.08 23.25
CA SER A 150 -18.15 -6.69 22.73
C SER A 150 -18.83 -5.83 21.65
N LEU A 151 -18.81 -4.50 21.81
CA LEU A 151 -19.32 -3.57 20.80
C LEU A 151 -18.46 -3.61 19.51
N LEU A 152 -17.13 -3.68 19.63
CA LEU A 152 -16.23 -3.80 18.48
C LEU A 152 -16.46 -5.12 17.75
N GLU A 153 -16.63 -6.23 18.47
CA GLU A 153 -16.94 -7.53 17.89
C GLU A 153 -18.28 -7.52 17.14
N GLN A 154 -19.32 -6.99 17.74
CA GLN A 154 -20.64 -6.85 17.11
C GLN A 154 -20.56 -6.07 15.79
N VAL A 155 -19.79 -4.99 15.75
CA VAL A 155 -19.61 -4.20 14.53
C VAL A 155 -18.80 -4.96 13.49
N LEU A 156 -17.74 -5.67 13.88
CA LEU A 156 -16.96 -6.51 12.97
C LEU A 156 -17.84 -7.59 12.34
N GLU A 157 -18.64 -8.27 13.14
CA GLU A 157 -19.51 -9.37 12.71
C GLU A 157 -20.66 -8.90 11.81
N SER A 158 -21.03 -7.64 11.86
CA SER A 158 -22.02 -7.06 10.95
C SER A 158 -21.57 -6.98 9.48
N TYR A 159 -20.29 -7.27 9.19
CA TYR A 159 -19.77 -7.33 7.83
C TYR A 159 -19.62 -8.79 7.39
N PRO A 160 -19.92 -9.11 6.10
CA PRO A 160 -19.78 -10.46 5.58
C PRO A 160 -18.36 -11.02 5.77
N LEU A 161 -18.25 -12.30 6.07
CA LEU A 161 -16.99 -13.01 6.17
C LEU A 161 -16.17 -12.85 4.89
N ALA A 162 -14.85 -12.80 5.03
CA ALA A 162 -13.90 -12.71 3.94
C ALA A 162 -14.14 -11.50 2.99
N SER A 163 -14.86 -10.47 3.44
CA SER A 163 -15.06 -9.26 2.66
C SER A 163 -13.99 -8.21 2.93
N ARG A 164 -13.70 -7.37 1.92
CA ARG A 164 -12.79 -6.24 2.07
C ARG A 164 -13.27 -5.26 3.17
N SER A 165 -14.58 -5.07 3.28
CA SER A 165 -15.16 -4.20 4.30
C SER A 165 -14.91 -4.74 5.70
N ARG A 166 -15.03 -6.07 5.92
CA ARG A 166 -14.72 -6.70 7.19
C ARG A 166 -13.24 -6.54 7.54
N GLN A 167 -12.35 -6.79 6.59
CA GLN A 167 -10.91 -6.62 6.80
C GLN A 167 -10.55 -5.17 7.16
N GLN A 168 -11.11 -4.20 6.44
CA GLN A 168 -10.87 -2.78 6.72
C GLN A 168 -11.50 -2.35 8.05
N CYS A 169 -12.69 -2.86 8.39
CA CYS A 169 -13.32 -2.67 9.69
C CYS A 169 -12.41 -3.17 10.82
N GLY A 170 -11.95 -4.42 10.73
CA GLY A 170 -11.04 -5.01 11.72
C GLY A 170 -9.78 -4.18 11.94
N LEU A 171 -9.17 -3.67 10.86
CA LEU A 171 -8.02 -2.77 10.94
C LEU A 171 -8.36 -1.46 11.68
N VAL A 172 -9.45 -0.80 11.34
CA VAL A 172 -9.83 0.48 11.96
C VAL A 172 -10.15 0.30 13.44
N LEU A 173 -10.94 -0.72 13.76
CA LEU A 173 -11.32 -1.01 15.15
C LEU A 173 -10.12 -1.46 16.00
N SER A 174 -9.15 -2.19 15.44
CA SER A 174 -7.92 -2.53 16.16
C SER A 174 -7.05 -1.32 16.47
N LEU A 175 -7.02 -0.33 15.59
CA LEU A 175 -6.31 0.92 15.84
C LEU A 175 -7.02 1.77 16.93
N LEU A 176 -8.34 1.81 16.90
CA LEU A 176 -9.14 2.47 17.95
C LEU A 176 -8.96 1.76 19.31
N ALA A 177 -9.06 0.44 19.34
CA ALA A 177 -8.86 -0.36 20.55
C ALA A 177 -7.46 -0.13 21.15
N ARG A 178 -6.42 -0.10 20.29
CA ARG A 178 -5.05 0.21 20.73
C ARG A 178 -4.95 1.59 21.37
N GLN A 179 -5.60 2.59 20.80
CA GLN A 179 -5.58 3.95 21.34
C GLN A 179 -6.28 4.03 22.69
N GLU A 180 -7.42 3.37 22.82
CA GLU A 180 -8.23 3.35 24.04
C GLU A 180 -7.81 2.20 25.01
N GLN A 181 -6.65 1.56 24.75
CA GLN A 181 -6.04 0.51 25.57
C GLN A 181 -6.95 -0.71 25.82
N LEU A 182 -7.88 -0.98 24.93
CA LEU A 182 -8.72 -2.17 24.97
C LEU A 182 -7.97 -3.40 24.45
N GLN A 183 -8.06 -4.50 25.17
CA GLN A 183 -7.48 -5.80 24.79
C GLN A 183 -8.46 -6.55 23.89
N LEU A 184 -8.13 -6.67 22.60
CA LEU A 184 -8.92 -7.45 21.66
C LEU A 184 -8.64 -8.95 21.81
N PRO A 185 -9.60 -9.82 21.45
CA PRO A 185 -9.40 -11.27 21.41
C PRO A 185 -8.18 -11.65 20.57
N ALA A 186 -7.52 -12.76 20.94
CA ALA A 186 -6.31 -13.23 20.26
C ALA A 186 -6.57 -13.58 18.77
N ASP A 187 -7.78 -14.03 18.46
CA ASP A 187 -8.25 -14.41 17.11
C ASP A 187 -8.80 -13.23 16.29
N TRP A 188 -8.72 -11.98 16.80
CA TRP A 188 -9.26 -10.80 16.13
C TRP A 188 -8.82 -10.66 14.67
N ASN A 189 -7.53 -10.87 14.41
CA ASN A 189 -6.98 -10.75 13.06
C ASN A 189 -7.50 -11.85 12.13
N GLU A 190 -7.69 -13.06 12.62
CA GLU A 190 -8.26 -14.19 11.87
C GLU A 190 -9.73 -13.93 11.55
N ARG A 191 -10.51 -13.44 12.50
CA ARG A 191 -11.93 -13.06 12.32
C ARG A 191 -12.11 -11.93 11.30
N ALA A 192 -11.15 -11.01 11.21
CA ALA A 192 -11.14 -9.91 10.24
C ALA A 192 -10.59 -10.31 8.86
N ALA A 193 -9.87 -11.41 8.76
CA ALA A 193 -9.16 -11.84 7.56
C ALA A 193 -10.08 -12.52 6.51
N GLY A 194 -9.44 -13.14 5.53
CA GLY A 194 -10.08 -13.96 4.49
C GLY A 194 -10.37 -13.24 3.18
N TYR A 195 -10.28 -11.91 3.11
CA TYR A 195 -10.36 -11.20 1.84
C TYR A 195 -9.06 -11.35 1.04
N GLY A 196 -9.17 -11.83 -0.18
CA GLY A 196 -8.02 -12.02 -1.05
C GLY A 196 -8.38 -12.11 -2.54
N LEU A 197 -7.35 -12.17 -3.39
CA LEU A 197 -7.53 -12.24 -4.85
C LEU A 197 -8.22 -13.51 -5.35
N HIS A 198 -8.21 -14.58 -4.55
CA HIS A 198 -8.95 -15.82 -4.86
C HIS A 198 -10.46 -15.61 -4.96
N GLN A 199 -10.98 -14.47 -4.46
CA GLN A 199 -12.38 -14.06 -4.59
C GLN A 199 -12.60 -13.03 -5.70
N ALA A 200 -11.55 -12.63 -6.43
CA ALA A 200 -11.68 -11.72 -7.54
C ALA A 200 -12.54 -12.37 -8.65
N ARG A 201 -13.67 -11.77 -8.97
CA ARG A 201 -14.46 -12.19 -10.11
C ARG A 201 -13.70 -11.82 -11.39
N PHE A 202 -13.51 -12.79 -12.28
CA PHE A 202 -12.96 -12.53 -13.60
C PHE A 202 -13.89 -11.58 -14.35
N ARG A 203 -13.36 -10.45 -14.75
CA ARG A 203 -14.05 -9.53 -15.66
C ARG A 203 -13.72 -9.93 -17.08
N GLN A 204 -14.70 -9.89 -17.93
CA GLN A 204 -14.46 -9.93 -19.37
C GLN A 204 -13.86 -8.57 -19.75
N LEU A 205 -12.62 -8.58 -20.24
CA LEU A 205 -11.92 -7.37 -20.68
C LEU A 205 -12.29 -7.08 -22.15
N PRO A 206 -12.31 -5.79 -22.54
CA PRO A 206 -12.56 -5.44 -23.94
C PRO A 206 -11.42 -5.92 -24.84
N SER A 207 -11.76 -6.39 -26.02
CA SER A 207 -10.81 -6.67 -27.10
C SER A 207 -10.25 -5.37 -27.69
N ASP A 208 -9.15 -5.47 -28.42
CA ASP A 208 -8.54 -4.32 -29.09
C ASP A 208 -9.52 -3.67 -30.08
N GLY A 209 -10.26 -4.46 -30.85
CA GLY A 209 -11.30 -3.95 -31.75
C GLY A 209 -12.38 -3.14 -31.01
N GLN A 210 -12.90 -3.66 -29.90
CA GLN A 210 -13.85 -2.94 -29.04
C GLN A 210 -13.29 -1.64 -28.49
N ILE A 211 -12.00 -1.62 -28.10
CA ILE A 211 -11.35 -0.38 -27.60
C ILE A 211 -11.27 0.66 -28.73
N LEU A 212 -10.91 0.25 -29.93
CA LEU A 212 -10.81 1.14 -31.11
C LEU A 212 -12.16 1.71 -31.50
N GLU A 213 -13.23 0.92 -31.48
CA GLU A 213 -14.59 1.34 -31.82
C GLU A 213 -15.22 2.28 -30.78
N VAL A 214 -14.96 2.03 -29.48
CA VAL A 214 -15.60 2.78 -28.40
C VAL A 214 -15.21 4.28 -28.41
N VAL A 215 -14.04 4.63 -28.95
CA VAL A 215 -13.59 6.03 -28.98
C VAL A 215 -14.53 6.93 -29.78
N ASP A 216 -15.21 6.41 -30.78
CA ASP A 216 -16.14 7.17 -31.62
C ASP A 216 -17.40 7.61 -30.86
N ALA A 217 -17.76 6.89 -29.80
CA ALA A 217 -18.86 7.28 -28.91
C ALA A 217 -18.52 8.46 -28.00
N ILE A 218 -17.27 8.94 -27.98
CA ILE A 218 -16.81 10.03 -27.12
C ILE A 218 -16.92 11.35 -27.93
N PRO A 219 -17.88 12.25 -27.65
CA PRO A 219 -18.09 13.43 -28.47
C PRO A 219 -17.01 14.51 -28.28
N ASN A 220 -16.45 14.62 -27.08
CA ASN A 220 -15.48 15.66 -26.74
C ASN A 220 -14.05 15.22 -27.08
N PRO A 221 -13.30 15.96 -27.92
CA PRO A 221 -11.96 15.60 -28.36
C PRO A 221 -10.96 15.46 -27.23
N GLY A 222 -11.04 16.29 -26.17
CA GLY A 222 -10.15 16.19 -25.00
C GLY A 222 -10.37 14.87 -24.25
N TRP A 223 -11.60 14.39 -24.15
CA TRP A 223 -11.89 13.09 -23.54
C TRP A 223 -11.53 11.91 -24.45
N ARG A 224 -11.55 12.08 -25.79
CA ARG A 224 -10.95 11.10 -26.72
C ARG A 224 -9.46 10.94 -26.47
N LEU A 225 -8.75 12.06 -26.26
CA LEU A 225 -7.33 12.03 -25.93
C LEU A 225 -7.07 11.33 -24.59
N VAL A 226 -7.86 11.60 -23.55
CA VAL A 226 -7.76 10.89 -22.26
C VAL A 226 -7.95 9.39 -22.45
N PHE A 227 -8.96 8.99 -23.21
CA PHE A 227 -9.24 7.60 -23.54
C PHE A 227 -8.07 6.96 -24.30
N GLY A 228 -7.61 7.58 -25.37
CA GLY A 228 -6.50 7.10 -26.20
C GLY A 228 -5.19 6.96 -25.43
N LEU A 229 -4.86 7.91 -24.56
CA LEU A 229 -3.69 7.83 -23.69
C LEU A 229 -3.76 6.63 -22.75
N MET A 230 -4.93 6.39 -22.14
CA MET A 230 -5.10 5.23 -21.27
C MET A 230 -5.03 3.90 -22.03
N ALA A 231 -5.60 3.85 -23.23
CA ALA A 231 -5.60 2.66 -24.08
C ALA A 231 -4.19 2.33 -24.61
N THR A 232 -3.45 3.35 -25.08
CA THR A 232 -2.13 3.19 -25.71
C THR A 232 -1.02 2.91 -24.69
N TYR A 233 -1.07 3.58 -23.53
CA TYR A 233 0.00 3.53 -22.54
C TYR A 233 -0.36 2.76 -21.24
N GLY A 234 -1.59 2.27 -21.11
CA GLY A 234 -2.03 1.60 -19.89
C GLY A 234 -2.00 2.47 -18.64
N LEU A 235 -2.07 3.80 -18.77
CA LEU A 235 -2.02 4.74 -17.66
C LEU A 235 -3.19 4.55 -16.70
N ARG A 236 -2.95 4.81 -15.41
CA ARG A 236 -4.08 4.98 -14.49
C ARG A 236 -4.86 6.23 -14.86
N ASN A 237 -6.15 6.22 -14.58
CA ASN A 237 -7.06 7.31 -14.91
C ASN A 237 -6.60 8.70 -14.42
N HIS A 238 -5.92 8.81 -13.29
CA HIS A 238 -5.35 10.07 -12.83
C HIS A 238 -3.98 10.39 -13.46
N GLU A 239 -3.19 9.38 -13.84
CA GLU A 239 -1.83 9.57 -14.36
C GLU A 239 -1.81 10.39 -15.65
N VAL A 240 -2.87 10.30 -16.47
CA VAL A 240 -3.02 11.11 -17.68
C VAL A 240 -2.78 12.60 -17.43
N PHE A 241 -3.20 13.13 -16.30
CA PHE A 241 -3.07 14.54 -15.96
C PHE A 241 -1.73 14.89 -15.29
N PHE A 242 -0.94 13.90 -14.96
CA PHE A 242 0.39 14.03 -14.33
C PHE A 242 1.47 13.36 -15.18
N THR A 243 1.35 13.47 -16.51
CA THR A 243 2.29 12.88 -17.47
C THR A 243 2.90 13.97 -18.33
N ASP A 244 4.19 13.86 -18.60
CA ASP A 244 4.91 14.64 -19.59
C ASP A 244 4.78 13.93 -20.95
N PHE A 245 4.23 14.64 -21.93
CA PHE A 245 3.94 14.14 -23.27
C PHE A 245 4.93 14.62 -24.32
N SER A 246 6.06 15.21 -23.93
CA SER A 246 7.07 15.74 -24.87
C SER A 246 7.57 14.68 -25.85
N GLY A 247 7.60 13.40 -25.43
CA GLY A 247 7.97 12.28 -26.27
C GLY A 247 6.99 11.93 -27.39
N LEU A 248 5.78 12.53 -27.42
CA LEU A 248 4.81 12.34 -28.52
C LEU A 248 5.17 13.14 -29.79
N ASP A 249 6.17 14.00 -29.77
CA ASP A 249 6.61 14.72 -30.96
C ASP A 249 7.01 13.73 -32.06
N ALA A 250 6.73 14.08 -33.31
CA ALA A 250 6.96 13.21 -34.46
C ALA A 250 8.43 12.77 -34.65
N SER A 251 9.36 13.52 -34.09
CA SER A 251 10.80 13.22 -34.10
C SER A 251 11.26 12.27 -33.00
N GLN A 252 10.37 11.83 -32.09
CA GLN A 252 10.70 11.04 -30.93
C GLN A 252 9.99 9.67 -30.92
N ASP A 253 10.43 8.81 -30.06
CA ASP A 253 9.99 7.41 -29.91
C ASP A 253 8.56 7.25 -29.32
N GLY A 254 7.87 8.37 -29.07
CA GLY A 254 6.52 8.38 -28.50
C GLY A 254 6.45 7.99 -27.02
N VAL A 255 7.60 7.92 -26.31
CA VAL A 255 7.64 7.60 -24.89
C VAL A 255 7.05 8.74 -24.07
N VAL A 256 6.18 8.42 -23.14
CA VAL A 256 5.63 9.36 -22.17
C VAL A 256 6.21 9.10 -20.78
N ARG A 257 6.33 10.17 -19.97
CA ARG A 257 6.89 10.10 -18.63
C ARG A 257 5.87 10.49 -17.59
N VAL A 258 5.43 9.53 -16.78
CA VAL A 258 4.58 9.76 -15.61
C VAL A 258 5.41 10.46 -14.54
N LEU A 259 4.92 11.60 -14.04
CA LEU A 259 5.66 12.45 -13.10
C LEU A 259 5.67 11.86 -11.67
N PRO A 260 6.67 12.21 -10.84
CA PRO A 260 6.83 11.65 -9.49
C PRO A 260 5.74 12.07 -8.50
N THR A 261 4.81 12.94 -8.88
CA THR A 261 3.64 13.34 -8.11
C THR A 261 2.64 12.21 -7.89
N THR A 262 2.73 11.13 -8.65
CA THR A 262 1.87 9.97 -8.52
C THR A 262 2.32 9.04 -7.38
N LYS A 263 1.41 8.22 -6.86
CA LYS A 263 1.68 7.30 -5.74
C LYS A 263 2.82 6.30 -6.03
N THR A 264 3.05 6.00 -7.28
CA THR A 264 4.01 4.99 -7.75
C THR A 264 5.35 5.56 -8.18
N GLY A 265 5.52 6.88 -8.05
CA GLY A 265 6.72 7.58 -8.48
C GLY A 265 6.84 7.74 -10.00
N GLU A 266 8.00 8.25 -10.42
CA GLU A 266 8.30 8.48 -11.83
C GLU A 266 8.54 7.16 -12.58
N HIS A 267 7.96 7.05 -13.77
CA HIS A 267 8.24 5.95 -14.69
C HIS A 267 7.93 6.34 -16.13
N GLN A 268 8.60 5.68 -17.06
CA GLN A 268 8.44 5.87 -18.49
C GLN A 268 7.55 4.77 -19.06
N VAL A 269 6.74 5.13 -20.05
CA VAL A 269 5.85 4.19 -20.74
C VAL A 269 5.98 4.37 -22.24
N TRP A 270 6.27 3.26 -22.94
CA TRP A 270 6.30 3.18 -24.38
C TRP A 270 4.90 2.92 -24.95
N PRO A 271 4.57 3.42 -26.14
CA PRO A 271 3.37 3.02 -26.82
C PRO A 271 3.52 1.56 -27.26
N PHE A 272 2.83 0.64 -26.60
CA PHE A 272 3.02 -0.79 -26.86
C PHE A 272 2.52 -1.21 -28.26
N LEU A 273 1.49 -0.49 -28.77
CA LEU A 273 1.05 -0.51 -30.16
C LEU A 273 1.25 0.91 -30.72
N PRO A 274 2.42 1.20 -31.37
CA PRO A 274 2.75 2.55 -31.82
C PRO A 274 1.72 3.17 -32.77
N GLU A 275 1.05 2.36 -33.58
CA GLU A 275 -0.03 2.78 -34.48
C GLU A 275 -1.23 3.40 -33.75
N TRP A 276 -1.42 3.09 -32.46
CA TRP A 276 -2.48 3.70 -31.65
C TRP A 276 -2.22 5.15 -31.32
N VAL A 277 -0.96 5.60 -31.36
CA VAL A 277 -0.60 7.02 -31.20
C VAL A 277 -1.25 7.85 -32.30
N ASP A 278 -1.23 7.34 -33.54
CA ASP A 278 -1.82 8.03 -34.70
C ASP A 278 -3.34 7.78 -34.77
N HIS A 279 -3.81 6.58 -34.49
CA HIS A 279 -5.23 6.24 -34.46
C HIS A 279 -6.02 7.13 -33.49
N PHE A 280 -5.50 7.37 -32.30
CA PHE A 280 -6.12 8.25 -31.29
C PHE A 280 -5.69 9.72 -31.43
N ALA A 281 -4.93 10.10 -32.45
CA ALA A 281 -4.44 11.44 -32.70
C ALA A 281 -3.74 12.06 -31.47
N LEU A 282 -2.82 11.32 -30.82
CA LEU A 282 -2.21 11.74 -29.55
C LEU A 282 -1.09 12.77 -29.71
N ARG A 283 -0.45 12.87 -30.89
CA ARG A 283 0.73 13.75 -31.15
C ARG A 283 0.51 15.23 -30.86
N PRO A 284 -0.67 15.85 -31.10
CA PRO A 284 -0.91 17.26 -30.79
C PRO A 284 -0.68 17.62 -29.32
N LEU A 285 -0.78 16.65 -28.38
CA LEU A 285 -0.55 16.89 -26.95
C LEU A 285 0.89 17.28 -26.61
N ALA A 286 1.86 16.88 -27.41
CA ALA A 286 3.25 17.30 -27.23
C ALA A 286 3.40 18.84 -27.20
N ARG A 287 2.57 19.52 -27.97
CA ARG A 287 2.61 20.96 -28.16
C ARG A 287 1.52 21.72 -27.40
N GLN A 288 0.40 21.08 -27.09
CA GLN A 288 -0.78 21.74 -26.54
C GLN A 288 -1.45 20.91 -25.44
N ARG A 289 -0.88 20.91 -24.23
CA ARG A 289 -1.49 20.24 -23.08
C ARG A 289 -2.91 20.76 -22.76
N ALA A 290 -3.25 21.97 -23.17
CA ALA A 290 -4.58 22.55 -23.04
C ALA A 290 -5.69 21.78 -23.79
N LEU A 291 -5.33 20.81 -24.67
CA LEU A 291 -6.28 19.89 -25.29
C LEU A 291 -6.91 18.90 -24.30
N LEU A 292 -6.25 18.63 -23.17
CA LEU A 292 -6.84 17.80 -22.12
C LEU A 292 -8.00 18.53 -21.43
N PRO A 293 -9.03 17.80 -20.97
CA PRO A 293 -10.13 18.39 -20.21
C PRO A 293 -9.61 19.12 -18.96
N PRO A 294 -10.21 20.28 -18.61
CA PRO A 294 -9.81 21.04 -17.45
C PRO A 294 -10.22 20.31 -16.16
N ILE A 295 -9.26 19.64 -15.56
CA ILE A 295 -9.41 18.99 -14.24
C ILE A 295 -8.42 19.63 -13.27
N CYS A 296 -8.88 19.95 -12.06
CA CYS A 296 -7.99 20.42 -11.00
C CYS A 296 -6.92 19.37 -10.68
N THR A 297 -5.65 19.75 -10.86
CA THR A 297 -4.48 18.89 -10.57
C THR A 297 -3.66 19.39 -9.39
N ASP A 298 -4.08 20.47 -8.71
CA ASP A 298 -3.41 20.97 -7.51
C ASP A 298 -3.65 20.03 -6.32
N LEU A 299 -2.65 19.20 -6.01
CA LEU A 299 -2.72 18.21 -4.93
C LEU A 299 -2.79 18.81 -3.51
N ARG A 300 -2.72 20.14 -3.37
CA ARG A 300 -3.04 20.81 -2.09
C ARG A 300 -4.55 20.84 -1.84
N THR A 301 -5.34 20.89 -2.90
CA THR A 301 -6.80 21.04 -2.85
C THR A 301 -7.55 19.77 -3.29
N THR A 302 -6.96 18.96 -4.16
CA THR A 302 -7.52 17.70 -4.66
C THR A 302 -6.63 16.50 -4.35
N THR A 303 -7.06 15.30 -4.71
CA THR A 303 -6.29 14.06 -4.57
C THR A 303 -6.24 13.31 -5.89
N LEU A 304 -5.21 12.46 -6.08
CA LEU A 304 -5.12 11.58 -7.25
C LEU A 304 -6.40 10.73 -7.43
N GLN A 305 -7.00 10.31 -6.30
CA GLN A 305 -8.25 9.56 -6.31
C GLN A 305 -9.42 10.40 -6.85
N GLN A 306 -9.51 11.67 -6.46
CA GLN A 306 -10.57 12.58 -6.96
C GLN A 306 -10.37 12.88 -8.44
N VAL A 307 -9.13 13.13 -8.89
CA VAL A 307 -8.82 13.28 -10.32
C VAL A 307 -9.26 12.04 -11.10
N GLY A 308 -8.85 10.85 -10.66
CA GLY A 308 -9.24 9.60 -11.30
C GLY A 308 -10.74 9.32 -11.26
N ARG A 309 -11.43 9.75 -10.21
CA ARG A 309 -12.89 9.66 -10.11
C ARG A 309 -13.59 10.50 -11.18
N ARG A 310 -13.08 11.70 -11.50
CA ARG A 310 -13.63 12.53 -12.59
C ARG A 310 -13.59 11.82 -13.94
N VAL A 311 -12.49 11.11 -14.24
CA VAL A 311 -12.39 10.30 -15.45
C VAL A 311 -13.45 9.19 -15.46
N ALA A 312 -13.58 8.45 -14.38
CA ALA A 312 -14.56 7.37 -14.27
C ALA A 312 -16.02 7.89 -14.34
N GLU A 313 -16.29 9.07 -13.81
CA GLU A 313 -17.58 9.74 -13.91
C GLU A 313 -17.89 10.12 -15.35
N GLN A 314 -16.89 10.58 -16.11
CA GLN A 314 -17.09 10.95 -17.51
C GLN A 314 -17.33 9.75 -18.41
N PHE A 315 -16.61 8.64 -18.20
CA PHE A 315 -16.88 7.37 -18.90
C PHE A 315 -18.33 6.93 -18.71
N ARG A 316 -18.86 7.03 -17.49
CA ARG A 316 -20.25 6.71 -17.20
C ARG A 316 -21.24 7.67 -17.87
N ARG A 317 -20.92 8.98 -17.91
CA ARG A 317 -21.76 9.97 -18.62
C ARG A 317 -21.88 9.70 -20.10
N TYR A 318 -20.78 9.21 -20.71
CA TYR A 318 -20.79 8.79 -22.11
C TYR A 318 -21.33 7.36 -22.31
N GLN A 319 -21.76 6.70 -21.23
CA GLN A 319 -22.30 5.33 -21.25
C GLN A 319 -21.35 4.33 -21.91
N LEU A 320 -20.03 4.53 -21.76
CA LEU A 320 -19.05 3.62 -22.33
C LEU A 320 -19.21 2.21 -21.71
N PRO A 321 -19.16 1.13 -22.50
CA PRO A 321 -19.36 -0.25 -22.04
C PRO A 321 -18.18 -0.80 -21.23
N LEU A 322 -17.20 0.04 -20.91
CA LEU A 322 -15.99 -0.32 -20.21
C LEU A 322 -15.61 0.76 -19.17
N THR A 323 -14.81 0.39 -18.21
CA THR A 323 -14.26 1.32 -17.21
C THR A 323 -12.85 1.77 -17.59
N PRO A 324 -12.38 2.91 -17.05
CA PRO A 324 -10.97 3.32 -17.22
C PRO A 324 -9.96 2.24 -16.85
N TYR A 325 -10.25 1.44 -15.82
CA TYR A 325 -9.37 0.35 -15.39
C TYR A 325 -9.34 -0.83 -16.35
N ASP A 326 -10.42 -1.06 -17.11
CA ASP A 326 -10.46 -2.14 -18.11
C ASP A 326 -9.47 -1.87 -19.25
N LEU A 327 -9.27 -0.59 -19.65
CA LEU A 327 -8.21 -0.21 -20.59
C LEU A 327 -6.82 -0.58 -20.11
N ARG A 328 -6.55 -0.29 -18.84
CA ARG A 328 -5.26 -0.63 -18.21
C ARG A 328 -5.07 -2.13 -18.06
N HIS A 329 -6.11 -2.86 -17.71
CA HIS A 329 -6.07 -4.32 -17.65
C HIS A 329 -5.87 -4.95 -19.05
N ALA A 330 -6.56 -4.44 -20.07
CA ALA A 330 -6.37 -4.88 -21.45
C ALA A 330 -4.95 -4.62 -21.93
N TRP A 331 -4.37 -3.44 -21.60
CA TRP A 331 -2.97 -3.14 -21.91
C TRP A 331 -2.01 -4.15 -21.26
N ALA A 332 -2.18 -4.44 -19.98
CA ALA A 332 -1.33 -5.40 -19.27
C ALA A 332 -1.43 -6.81 -19.89
N LEU A 333 -2.65 -7.24 -20.22
CA LEU A 333 -2.87 -8.55 -20.83
C LEU A 333 -2.27 -8.65 -22.23
N ARG A 334 -2.40 -7.59 -23.02
CA ARG A 334 -1.77 -7.47 -24.33
C ARG A 334 -0.25 -7.62 -24.24
N THR A 335 0.38 -6.94 -23.28
CA THR A 335 1.84 -7.04 -23.10
C THR A 335 2.28 -8.47 -22.75
N ILE A 336 1.50 -9.18 -21.94
CA ILE A 336 1.77 -10.58 -21.59
C ILE A 336 1.62 -11.48 -22.84
N HIS A 337 0.51 -11.36 -23.58
CA HIS A 337 0.26 -12.18 -24.78
C HIS A 337 1.30 -11.95 -25.89
N MET A 338 1.84 -10.75 -25.98
CA MET A 338 2.90 -10.42 -26.95
C MET A 338 4.32 -10.69 -26.42
N GLY A 339 4.45 -11.27 -25.22
CA GLY A 339 5.72 -11.74 -24.66
C GLY A 339 6.64 -10.65 -24.11
N LEU A 340 6.09 -9.48 -23.73
CA LEU A 340 6.88 -8.48 -23.00
C LEU A 340 7.21 -9.02 -21.60
N PRO A 341 8.49 -9.00 -21.17
CA PRO A 341 8.85 -9.47 -19.84
C PRO A 341 8.07 -8.76 -18.72
N ASP A 342 7.55 -9.52 -17.75
CA ASP A 342 6.78 -8.98 -16.61
C ASP A 342 7.49 -7.87 -15.85
N THR A 343 8.83 -7.94 -15.76
CA THR A 343 9.65 -6.90 -15.12
C THR A 343 9.56 -5.57 -15.85
N VAL A 344 9.50 -5.59 -17.18
CA VAL A 344 9.39 -4.42 -18.04
C VAL A 344 7.95 -3.88 -17.98
N ALA A 345 6.95 -4.74 -18.19
CA ALA A 345 5.54 -4.37 -18.11
C ALA A 345 5.18 -3.78 -16.74
N ALA A 346 5.61 -4.40 -15.65
CA ALA A 346 5.41 -3.91 -14.29
C ALA A 346 6.03 -2.52 -14.10
N ARG A 347 7.25 -2.30 -14.58
CA ARG A 347 7.94 -1.01 -14.50
C ARG A 347 7.20 0.07 -15.28
N MET A 348 6.76 -0.22 -16.51
CA MET A 348 5.96 0.68 -17.34
C MET A 348 4.61 0.99 -16.70
N MET A 349 4.03 0.05 -15.97
CA MET A 349 2.79 0.26 -15.21
C MET A 349 3.02 0.92 -13.84
N GLY A 350 4.25 1.21 -13.44
CA GLY A 350 4.54 1.82 -12.14
C GLY A 350 4.08 0.96 -10.95
N HIS A 351 4.34 -0.35 -10.96
CA HIS A 351 4.14 -1.23 -9.81
C HIS A 351 5.18 -2.35 -9.74
N SER A 352 5.26 -3.05 -8.63
CA SER A 352 6.21 -4.14 -8.48
C SER A 352 5.82 -5.36 -9.33
N VAL A 353 6.81 -6.16 -9.72
CA VAL A 353 6.59 -7.44 -10.43
C VAL A 353 5.62 -8.33 -9.65
N ALA A 354 5.77 -8.41 -8.32
CA ALA A 354 4.87 -9.21 -7.49
C ALA A 354 3.39 -8.77 -7.59
N ILE A 355 3.13 -7.45 -7.71
CA ILE A 355 1.78 -6.94 -7.95
C ILE A 355 1.32 -7.30 -9.36
N HIS A 356 2.19 -7.16 -10.36
CA HIS A 356 1.89 -7.49 -11.76
C HIS A 356 1.49 -8.96 -11.89
N THR A 357 2.36 -9.86 -11.49
CA THR A 357 2.15 -11.32 -11.50
C THR A 357 0.86 -11.70 -10.78
N ARG A 358 0.69 -11.25 -9.52
CA ARG A 358 -0.50 -11.54 -8.74
C ARG A 358 -1.80 -11.03 -9.38
N THR A 359 -1.74 -9.90 -10.10
CA THR A 359 -2.93 -9.29 -10.68
C THR A 359 -3.29 -9.87 -12.03
N TYR A 360 -2.32 -10.27 -12.85
CA TYR A 360 -2.56 -10.59 -14.26
C TYR A 360 -2.31 -12.04 -14.64
N HIS A 361 -1.47 -12.82 -13.93
CA HIS A 361 -1.15 -14.18 -14.32
C HIS A 361 -2.34 -15.16 -14.32
N HIS A 362 -3.40 -14.84 -13.60
CA HIS A 362 -4.61 -15.66 -13.63
C HIS A 362 -5.39 -15.57 -14.95
N TRP A 363 -5.08 -14.60 -15.84
CA TRP A 363 -5.61 -14.55 -17.21
C TRP A 363 -4.77 -15.31 -18.22
N ILE A 364 -3.56 -15.76 -17.87
CA ILE A 364 -2.70 -16.54 -18.76
C ILE A 364 -3.32 -17.92 -18.95
N THR A 365 -3.73 -18.22 -20.17
CA THR A 365 -4.29 -19.52 -20.52
C THR A 365 -3.19 -20.49 -20.97
N ARG A 366 -3.52 -21.79 -21.06
CA ARG A 366 -2.60 -22.80 -21.66
C ARG A 366 -2.21 -22.44 -23.09
N ARG A 367 -3.13 -21.83 -23.86
CA ARG A 367 -2.86 -21.37 -25.23
C ARG A 367 -1.80 -20.27 -25.25
N ASP A 368 -1.89 -19.30 -24.33
CA ASP A 368 -0.92 -18.22 -24.24
C ASP A 368 0.48 -18.75 -23.88
N GLN A 369 0.54 -19.75 -22.99
CA GLN A 369 1.78 -20.43 -22.64
C GLN A 369 2.40 -21.14 -23.85
N GLN A 370 1.59 -21.85 -24.66
CA GLN A 370 2.06 -22.50 -25.88
C GLN A 370 2.57 -21.47 -26.89
N GLN A 371 1.85 -20.40 -27.12
CA GLN A 371 2.27 -19.33 -28.04
C GLN A 371 3.60 -18.70 -27.61
N ALA A 372 3.81 -18.48 -26.30
CA ALA A 372 5.06 -17.95 -25.78
C ALA A 372 6.24 -18.93 -26.03
N VAL A 373 6.02 -20.23 -25.84
CA VAL A 373 7.02 -21.27 -26.12
C VAL A 373 7.35 -21.31 -27.61
N ASP A 374 6.35 -21.32 -28.48
CA ASP A 374 6.53 -21.35 -29.93
C ASP A 374 7.29 -20.12 -30.43
N ALA A 375 6.96 -18.92 -29.92
CA ALA A 375 7.68 -17.69 -30.24
C ALA A 375 9.15 -17.71 -29.74
N ALA A 376 9.42 -18.28 -28.58
CA ALA A 376 10.78 -18.41 -28.04
C ALA A 376 11.62 -19.40 -28.89
N LEU A 377 11.02 -20.50 -29.33
CA LEU A 377 11.69 -21.49 -30.19
C LEU A 377 11.98 -20.93 -31.59
N ALA A 378 11.03 -20.17 -32.17
CA ALA A 378 11.24 -19.52 -33.47
C ALA A 378 12.41 -18.53 -33.46
N ARG A 379 12.59 -17.75 -32.37
CA ARG A 379 13.73 -16.82 -32.22
C ARG A 379 15.08 -17.56 -32.13
N ARG A 380 15.10 -18.82 -31.69
CA ARG A 380 16.31 -19.63 -31.61
C ARG A 380 16.75 -20.15 -32.98
N SER A 381 15.79 -20.28 -33.92
CA SER A 381 16.02 -20.81 -35.27
C SER A 381 16.31 -19.70 -36.29
N ALA A 382 16.19 -18.42 -35.89
CA ALA A 382 16.57 -17.25 -36.69
C ALA A 382 17.96 -16.74 -36.24
#